data_357caa002c0df0950ff0e2bbc6a8007b
#
_entry.id   357caa002c0df0950ff0e2bbc6a8007b
#
_cell.length_a   1.000
_cell.length_b   1.000
_cell.length_c   1.000
_cell.angle_alpha   90.00
_cell.angle_beta   90.00
_cell.angle_gamma   90.00
#
_symmetry.space_group_name_H-M   'P 1'
#
loop_
_entity.id
_entity.type
_entity.pdbx_description
1 polymer ?
#
loop_
_entity_poly.entity_id
_entity_poly.type
_entity_poly.pdbx_seq_one_letter_code
_entity_poly.pdbx_strand_id
1 'polypeptide(L)'
;MRKIISLFFAIFLTLSSVQAENVTKTINSLINKDAVSVSVKDISNNKEVYSLNKKAPMIPASTLKLVTSSAALNTLGSDYEFSTKLYKSSNNDLYLKLGADPFLTSSDLKKMMTVAKEKNILEPKNIYIDSSIFDNVEWGEGWQWDDEMNPLMPKFSAYNIDENLLNIEITPSMQNMPPSIVVKPFYPLTFMNLITTDITLSKNDISIVKNLNFAQNVYDAKGEITKIENIKMPIPNLQRYFKLRLDDVINAQKIDYNKGYPNAILPTKNIYLVTSVAHKMPDAMESILKTSNNLVAETVFKLAGAKWAEEKGSISNSLGMLKFYISSLNIPTDDVKIVDGSG
;
A
#
# COMPACT_ATOMS: atom_id res chain seq x y z
N MET A 1 22.41 -27.17 -54.31
CA MET A 1 22.27 -26.93 -52.88
C MET A 1 22.62 -25.51 -52.42
N ARG A 2 23.72 -24.88 -52.82
CA ARG A 2 24.10 -23.51 -52.40
C ARG A 2 23.04 -22.42 -52.75
N LYS A 3 22.38 -22.46 -53.92
CA LYS A 3 21.36 -21.48 -54.33
C LYS A 3 20.04 -21.55 -53.55
N ILE A 4 19.67 -22.74 -53.05
CA ILE A 4 18.46 -22.94 -52.28
C ILE A 4 18.65 -22.41 -50.83
N ILE A 5 19.81 -22.57 -50.25
CA ILE A 5 20.15 -22.06 -48.92
C ILE A 5 20.17 -20.51 -48.91
N SER A 6 20.70 -19.88 -49.98
CA SER A 6 20.68 -18.42 -50.12
C SER A 6 19.27 -17.86 -50.27
N LEU A 7 18.34 -18.58 -50.90
CA LEU A 7 16.97 -18.14 -51.04
C LEU A 7 16.19 -18.23 -49.71
N PHE A 8 16.40 -19.28 -48.93
CA PHE A 8 15.81 -19.40 -47.59
C PHE A 8 16.32 -18.33 -46.62
N PHE A 9 17.59 -17.98 -46.67
CA PHE A 9 18.19 -16.93 -45.85
C PHE A 9 17.65 -15.52 -46.24
N ALA A 10 17.44 -15.27 -47.54
CA ALA A 10 16.83 -14.02 -48.01
C ALA A 10 15.34 -13.89 -47.62
N ILE A 11 14.57 -14.99 -47.65
CA ILE A 11 13.15 -15.01 -47.25
C ILE A 11 13.03 -14.81 -45.72
N PHE A 12 13.96 -15.36 -44.91
CA PHE A 12 13.95 -15.16 -43.44
C PHE A 12 14.30 -13.72 -43.05
N LEU A 13 15.20 -13.06 -43.78
CA LEU A 13 15.57 -11.65 -43.60
C LEU A 13 14.43 -10.71 -44.01
N THR A 14 13.68 -11.05 -45.06
CA THR A 14 12.52 -10.24 -45.49
C THR A 14 11.30 -10.39 -44.56
N LEU A 15 11.08 -11.57 -44.02
CA LEU A 15 10.02 -11.79 -43.03
C LEU A 15 10.24 -11.03 -41.71
N SER A 16 11.48 -10.96 -41.24
CA SER A 16 11.82 -10.19 -40.03
C SER A 16 11.71 -8.66 -40.26
N SER A 17 12.05 -8.17 -41.44
CA SER A 17 11.91 -6.74 -41.79
C SER A 17 10.43 -6.33 -41.94
N VAL A 18 9.61 -7.19 -42.54
CA VAL A 18 8.17 -6.98 -42.71
C VAL A 18 7.42 -6.96 -41.37
N GLN A 19 7.83 -7.81 -40.42
CA GLN A 19 7.25 -7.76 -39.06
C GLN A 19 7.61 -6.47 -38.31
N ALA A 20 8.85 -6.01 -38.41
CA ALA A 20 9.29 -4.76 -37.78
C ALA A 20 8.60 -3.53 -38.41
N GLU A 21 8.40 -3.52 -39.72
CA GLU A 21 7.67 -2.45 -40.42
C GLU A 21 6.19 -2.40 -40.04
N ASN A 22 5.54 -3.53 -39.85
CA ASN A 22 4.16 -3.61 -39.38
C ASN A 22 4.03 -3.11 -37.94
N VAL A 23 4.93 -3.46 -37.03
CA VAL A 23 4.94 -2.97 -35.65
C VAL A 23 5.08 -1.46 -35.62
N THR A 24 6.02 -0.91 -36.38
CA THR A 24 6.27 0.53 -36.48
C THR A 24 5.04 1.27 -37.01
N LYS A 25 4.40 0.79 -38.09
CA LYS A 25 3.17 1.37 -38.65
C LYS A 25 2.03 1.34 -37.66
N THR A 26 1.81 0.21 -36.99
CA THR A 26 0.73 0.03 -36.01
C THR A 26 0.92 0.98 -34.83
N ILE A 27 2.11 1.05 -34.23
CA ILE A 27 2.41 1.95 -33.13
C ILE A 27 2.17 3.41 -33.57
N ASN A 28 2.73 3.83 -34.71
CA ASN A 28 2.62 5.20 -35.19
C ASN A 28 1.17 5.64 -35.53
N SER A 29 0.26 4.70 -35.79
CA SER A 29 -1.16 5.00 -36.08
C SER A 29 -2.02 5.09 -34.84
N LEU A 30 -1.58 4.52 -33.70
CA LEU A 30 -2.38 4.38 -32.49
C LEU A 30 -2.07 5.43 -31.41
N ILE A 31 -0.92 6.10 -31.51
CA ILE A 31 -0.42 6.95 -30.41
C ILE A 31 -0.23 8.41 -30.83
N ASN A 32 -0.55 9.32 -29.91
CA ASN A 32 -0.09 10.71 -29.99
C ASN A 32 1.42 10.74 -29.71
N LYS A 33 2.22 10.96 -30.74
CA LYS A 33 3.69 10.89 -30.67
C LYS A 33 4.33 11.85 -29.68
N ASP A 34 3.65 12.95 -29.35
CA ASP A 34 4.19 13.97 -28.44
C ASP A 34 3.98 13.61 -26.95
N ALA A 35 3.10 12.66 -26.67
CA ALA A 35 2.73 12.26 -25.31
C ALA A 35 3.24 10.88 -24.90
N VAL A 36 4.04 10.22 -25.74
CA VAL A 36 4.45 8.81 -25.53
C VAL A 36 5.95 8.61 -25.74
N SER A 37 6.54 7.81 -24.87
CA SER A 37 7.90 7.26 -25.03
C SER A 37 7.80 5.74 -25.15
N VAL A 38 8.45 5.17 -26.18
CA VAL A 38 8.46 3.73 -26.42
C VAL A 38 9.87 3.24 -26.67
N SER A 39 10.22 2.12 -26.07
CA SER A 39 11.45 1.37 -26.39
C SER A 39 11.11 -0.11 -26.46
N VAL A 40 11.39 -0.74 -27.59
CA VAL A 40 11.18 -2.17 -27.83
C VAL A 40 12.52 -2.82 -28.13
N LYS A 41 12.88 -3.85 -27.35
CA LYS A 41 14.10 -4.61 -27.52
C LYS A 41 13.82 -6.10 -27.72
N ASP A 42 14.59 -6.72 -28.59
CA ASP A 42 14.67 -8.16 -28.69
C ASP A 42 15.52 -8.69 -27.51
N ILE A 43 14.88 -9.46 -26.62
CA ILE A 43 15.52 -9.98 -25.41
C ILE A 43 16.65 -10.98 -25.73
N SER A 44 16.52 -11.72 -26.85
CA SER A 44 17.48 -12.77 -27.22
C SER A 44 18.87 -12.23 -27.57
N ASN A 45 18.96 -11.03 -28.13
CA ASN A 45 20.16 -10.40 -28.59
C ASN A 45 20.37 -8.96 -28.12
N ASN A 46 19.46 -8.47 -27.25
CA ASN A 46 19.43 -7.12 -26.69
C ASN A 46 19.39 -5.99 -27.76
N LYS A 47 18.93 -6.32 -28.98
CA LYS A 47 18.85 -5.36 -30.07
C LYS A 47 17.58 -4.50 -29.98
N GLU A 48 17.74 -3.20 -30.14
CA GLU A 48 16.60 -2.29 -30.23
C GLU A 48 15.87 -2.51 -31.57
N VAL A 49 14.59 -2.85 -31.50
CA VAL A 49 13.70 -3.09 -32.65
C VAL A 49 12.94 -1.83 -33.02
N TYR A 50 12.54 -1.05 -32.01
CA TYR A 50 11.80 0.20 -32.21
C TYR A 50 12.09 1.17 -31.05
N SER A 51 12.09 2.45 -31.36
CA SER A 51 12.30 3.51 -30.36
C SER A 51 11.58 4.79 -30.81
N LEU A 52 10.85 5.39 -29.89
CA LEU A 52 10.20 6.68 -30.03
C LEU A 52 10.36 7.47 -28.72
N ASN A 53 10.91 8.68 -28.79
CA ASN A 53 11.07 9.59 -27.64
C ASN A 53 11.71 8.94 -26.40
N LYS A 54 12.57 7.92 -26.56
CA LYS A 54 13.10 7.13 -25.43
C LYS A 54 13.94 7.92 -24.44
N LYS A 55 14.37 9.14 -24.80
CA LYS A 55 15.11 10.07 -23.94
C LYS A 55 14.26 11.20 -23.40
N ALA A 56 12.98 11.27 -23.79
CA ALA A 56 12.08 12.30 -23.28
C ALA A 56 11.79 12.07 -21.80
N PRO A 57 11.85 13.09 -20.96
CA PRO A 57 11.42 13.00 -19.55
C PRO A 57 9.93 12.64 -19.50
N MET A 58 9.58 11.59 -18.78
CA MET A 58 8.20 11.14 -18.60
C MET A 58 7.92 10.94 -17.12
N ILE A 59 6.69 11.18 -16.69
CA ILE A 59 6.24 10.81 -15.35
C ILE A 59 6.07 9.28 -15.34
N PRO A 60 6.80 8.55 -14.49
CA PRO A 60 6.80 7.09 -14.51
C PRO A 60 5.49 6.49 -14.00
N ALA A 61 4.72 7.23 -13.18
CA ALA A 61 3.59 6.70 -12.43
C ALA A 61 3.99 5.36 -11.77
N SER A 62 3.08 4.40 -11.69
CA SER A 62 3.34 3.10 -11.03
C SER A 62 4.46 2.25 -11.63
N THR A 63 5.05 2.62 -12.77
CA THR A 63 6.27 1.94 -13.25
C THR A 63 7.49 2.21 -12.36
N LEU A 64 7.46 3.29 -11.55
CA LEU A 64 8.47 3.54 -10.52
C LEU A 64 8.58 2.38 -9.52
N LYS A 65 7.48 1.67 -9.25
CA LYS A 65 7.48 0.52 -8.33
C LYS A 65 8.45 -0.59 -8.71
N LEU A 66 8.82 -0.72 -9.98
CA LEU A 66 9.88 -1.65 -10.41
C LEU A 66 11.23 -1.26 -9.78
N VAL A 67 11.55 0.03 -9.80
CA VAL A 67 12.81 0.55 -9.24
C VAL A 67 12.78 0.48 -7.71
N THR A 68 11.67 0.90 -7.10
CA THR A 68 11.45 0.83 -5.65
C THR A 68 11.56 -0.62 -5.14
N SER A 69 10.90 -1.57 -5.80
CA SER A 69 10.95 -3.00 -5.45
C SER A 69 12.37 -3.56 -5.56
N SER A 70 13.06 -3.22 -6.64
CA SER A 70 14.43 -3.68 -6.86
C SER A 70 15.39 -3.13 -5.79
N ALA A 71 15.31 -1.84 -5.49
CA ALA A 71 16.11 -1.19 -4.43
C ALA A 71 15.80 -1.79 -3.05
N ALA A 72 14.52 -2.03 -2.75
CA ALA A 72 14.10 -2.64 -1.49
C ALA A 72 14.61 -4.07 -1.34
N LEU A 73 14.51 -4.89 -2.37
CA LEU A 73 15.08 -6.25 -2.38
C LEU A 73 16.61 -6.23 -2.18
N ASN A 74 17.29 -5.28 -2.80
CA ASN A 74 18.74 -5.12 -2.61
C ASN A 74 19.11 -4.72 -1.17
N THR A 75 18.26 -3.93 -0.50
CA THR A 75 18.56 -3.37 0.83
C THR A 75 18.07 -4.28 1.97
N LEU A 76 16.85 -4.82 1.86
CA LEU A 76 16.22 -5.64 2.89
C LEU A 76 16.51 -7.14 2.72
N GLY A 77 16.67 -7.60 1.48
CA GLY A 77 16.79 -9.00 1.11
C GLY A 77 15.45 -9.67 0.78
N SER A 78 15.51 -10.78 0.06
CA SER A 78 14.33 -11.58 -0.34
C SER A 78 13.63 -12.27 0.83
N ASP A 79 14.38 -12.53 1.91
CA ASP A 79 13.89 -13.27 3.09
C ASP A 79 13.40 -12.32 4.20
N TYR A 80 13.31 -11.02 3.92
CA TYR A 80 12.82 -10.04 4.89
C TYR A 80 11.39 -10.36 5.35
N GLU A 81 11.17 -10.26 6.67
CA GLU A 81 9.88 -10.45 7.31
C GLU A 81 9.36 -9.16 7.95
N PHE A 82 8.16 -8.76 7.56
CA PHE A 82 7.41 -7.69 8.20
C PHE A 82 6.81 -8.23 9.49
N SER A 83 7.42 -7.98 10.64
CA SER A 83 7.01 -8.67 11.87
C SER A 83 6.50 -7.72 12.94
N THR A 84 5.29 -7.97 13.42
CA THR A 84 4.71 -7.38 14.62
C THR A 84 4.91 -8.33 15.79
N LYS A 85 5.48 -7.84 16.90
CA LYS A 85 5.92 -8.66 18.02
C LYS A 85 5.32 -8.18 19.33
N LEU A 86 4.82 -9.12 20.14
CA LEU A 86 4.33 -8.85 21.49
C LEU A 86 5.38 -9.31 22.49
N TYR A 87 5.76 -8.40 23.37
CA TYR A 87 6.71 -8.67 24.46
C TYR A 87 6.06 -8.42 25.81
N LYS A 88 6.58 -9.09 26.84
CA LYS A 88 6.25 -8.87 28.24
C LYS A 88 7.49 -8.47 29.01
N SER A 89 7.39 -7.42 29.84
CA SER A 89 8.46 -7.03 30.77
C SER A 89 8.36 -7.79 32.09
N SER A 90 9.47 -7.79 32.87
CA SER A 90 9.47 -8.33 34.25
C SER A 90 8.49 -7.60 35.17
N ASN A 91 8.07 -6.36 34.84
CA ASN A 91 7.11 -5.56 35.61
C ASN A 91 5.66 -5.83 35.22
N ASN A 92 5.38 -6.87 34.40
CA ASN A 92 4.07 -7.22 33.85
C ASN A 92 3.50 -6.17 32.89
N ASP A 93 4.33 -5.35 32.25
CA ASP A 93 3.92 -4.51 31.14
C ASP A 93 3.99 -5.32 29.82
N LEU A 94 3.08 -5.04 28.89
CA LEU A 94 3.14 -5.53 27.53
C LEU A 94 3.66 -4.45 26.58
N TYR A 95 4.42 -4.85 25.58
CA TYR A 95 4.90 -4.00 24.50
C TYR A 95 4.54 -4.64 23.16
N LEU A 96 3.71 -3.98 22.40
CA LEU A 96 3.40 -4.35 21.02
C LEU A 96 4.34 -3.57 20.10
N LYS A 97 5.41 -4.22 19.63
CA LYS A 97 6.36 -3.63 18.70
C LYS A 97 5.87 -3.83 17.28
N LEU A 98 5.53 -2.72 16.62
CA LEU A 98 5.03 -2.72 15.24
C LEU A 98 6.20 -2.79 14.25
N GLY A 99 6.08 -3.67 13.26
CA GLY A 99 7.05 -3.82 12.17
C GLY A 99 6.66 -3.08 10.89
N ALA A 100 5.69 -2.17 10.95
CA ALA A 100 5.10 -1.52 9.79
C ALA A 100 4.64 -2.54 8.72
N ASP A 101 4.07 -3.66 9.17
CA ASP A 101 3.61 -4.74 8.32
C ASP A 101 2.38 -4.31 7.50
N PRO A 102 2.47 -4.20 6.15
CA PRO A 102 1.34 -3.76 5.33
C PRO A 102 0.22 -4.79 5.19
N PHE A 103 0.44 -6.02 5.66
CA PHE A 103 -0.51 -7.13 5.60
C PHE A 103 -1.10 -7.50 6.96
N LEU A 104 -0.71 -6.80 8.03
CA LEU A 104 -1.25 -7.05 9.35
C LEU A 104 -2.78 -6.91 9.35
N THR A 105 -3.47 -7.85 10.00
CA THR A 105 -4.92 -7.85 10.12
C THR A 105 -5.38 -7.82 11.57
N SER A 106 -6.63 -7.38 11.79
CA SER A 106 -7.30 -7.53 13.10
C SER A 106 -7.34 -8.98 13.56
N SER A 107 -7.39 -9.95 12.63
CA SER A 107 -7.29 -11.39 12.94
C SER A 107 -5.93 -11.77 13.52
N ASP A 108 -4.85 -11.15 13.04
CA ASP A 108 -3.50 -11.40 13.54
C ASP A 108 -3.32 -10.82 14.94
N LEU A 109 -3.84 -9.62 15.22
CA LEU A 109 -3.90 -9.11 16.58
C LEU A 109 -4.67 -10.04 17.51
N LYS A 110 -5.80 -10.61 17.04
CA LYS A 110 -6.58 -11.60 17.81
C LYS A 110 -5.75 -12.85 18.11
N LYS A 111 -5.01 -13.39 17.14
CA LYS A 111 -4.09 -14.54 17.37
C LYS A 111 -3.04 -14.20 18.43
N MET A 112 -2.43 -13.01 18.35
CA MET A 112 -1.41 -12.57 19.30
C MET A 112 -1.98 -12.47 20.73
N MET A 113 -3.16 -11.89 20.90
CA MET A 113 -3.80 -11.77 22.21
C MET A 113 -4.34 -13.10 22.74
N THR A 114 -4.72 -14.04 21.83
CA THR A 114 -5.05 -15.42 22.21
C THR A 114 -3.83 -16.12 22.84
N VAL A 115 -2.65 -16.00 22.24
CA VAL A 115 -1.39 -16.54 22.81
C VAL A 115 -1.06 -15.87 24.16
N ALA A 116 -1.28 -14.55 24.30
CA ALA A 116 -1.09 -13.88 25.59
C ALA A 116 -2.01 -14.48 26.67
N LYS A 117 -3.28 -14.71 26.36
CA LYS A 117 -4.24 -15.37 27.26
C LYS A 117 -3.81 -16.80 27.62
N GLU A 118 -3.41 -17.61 26.64
CA GLU A 118 -2.91 -18.97 26.87
C GLU A 118 -1.69 -19.03 27.77
N LYS A 119 -0.85 -17.97 27.73
CA LYS A 119 0.28 -17.78 28.64
C LYS A 119 -0.11 -17.12 29.98
N ASN A 120 -1.41 -17.06 30.27
CA ASN A 120 -1.97 -16.48 31.51
C ASN A 120 -1.60 -14.99 31.74
N ILE A 121 -1.51 -14.21 30.65
CA ILE A 121 -1.30 -12.76 30.70
C ILE A 121 -2.68 -12.10 30.63
N LEU A 122 -3.40 -12.07 31.76
CA LEU A 122 -4.80 -11.61 31.81
C LEU A 122 -4.94 -10.19 32.36
N GLU A 123 -3.98 -9.74 33.18
CA GLU A 123 -4.01 -8.44 33.87
C GLU A 123 -2.68 -7.71 33.69
N PRO A 124 -2.33 -7.25 32.47
CA PRO A 124 -1.11 -6.49 32.27
C PRO A 124 -1.20 -5.15 32.99
N LYS A 125 -0.07 -4.70 33.56
CA LYS A 125 -0.01 -3.42 34.26
C LYS A 125 -0.21 -2.25 33.30
N ASN A 126 0.51 -2.27 32.17
CA ASN A 126 0.36 -1.34 31.04
C ASN A 126 0.51 -2.10 29.72
N ILE A 127 -0.08 -1.54 28.66
CA ILE A 127 0.13 -2.00 27.29
C ILE A 127 0.65 -0.81 26.47
N TYR A 128 1.90 -0.91 26.04
CA TYR A 128 2.58 0.09 25.23
C TYR A 128 2.61 -0.33 23.77
N ILE A 129 2.57 0.65 22.87
CA ILE A 129 2.80 0.42 21.45
C ILE A 129 4.13 1.07 21.06
N ASP A 130 5.04 0.27 20.52
CA ASP A 130 6.28 0.76 19.92
C ASP A 130 6.08 0.91 18.40
N SER A 131 5.87 2.15 17.98
CA SER A 131 5.73 2.56 16.58
C SER A 131 6.97 3.28 16.06
N SER A 132 8.11 3.16 16.75
CA SER A 132 9.32 3.95 16.50
C SER A 132 10.04 3.64 15.20
N ILE A 133 9.59 2.61 14.47
CA ILE A 133 10.17 2.19 13.19
C ILE A 133 10.03 3.26 12.10
N PHE A 134 8.97 4.08 12.14
CA PHE A 134 8.73 5.16 11.19
C PHE A 134 8.63 6.53 11.86
N ASP A 135 8.82 7.58 11.07
CA ASP A 135 8.38 8.94 11.40
C ASP A 135 6.84 9.08 11.29
N ASN A 136 6.32 10.30 11.48
CA ASN A 136 4.89 10.58 11.45
C ASN A 136 4.36 10.98 10.06
N VAL A 137 5.15 10.85 9.00
CA VAL A 137 4.68 11.12 7.64
C VAL A 137 3.93 9.89 7.12
N GLU A 138 2.63 10.05 6.91
CA GLU A 138 1.69 8.97 6.52
C GLU A 138 1.20 9.09 5.08
N TRP A 139 1.78 10.02 4.28
CA TRP A 139 1.32 10.40 2.94
C TRP A 139 2.48 10.53 1.98
N GLY A 140 2.34 10.04 0.75
CA GLY A 140 3.34 10.20 -0.30
C GLY A 140 3.41 11.66 -0.78
N GLU A 141 4.61 12.22 -0.89
CA GLU A 141 4.76 13.64 -1.29
C GLU A 141 4.26 13.93 -2.72
N GLY A 142 4.22 12.90 -3.58
CA GLY A 142 3.66 13.00 -4.93
C GLY A 142 2.14 12.86 -5.01
N TRP A 143 1.48 12.47 -3.92
CA TRP A 143 0.03 12.23 -3.90
C TRP A 143 -0.73 13.56 -3.78
N GLN A 144 -1.84 13.67 -4.49
CA GLN A 144 -2.66 14.88 -4.48
C GLN A 144 -3.54 14.94 -3.22
N TRP A 145 -3.89 16.15 -2.78
CA TRP A 145 -4.68 16.33 -1.56
C TRP A 145 -6.10 15.74 -1.68
N ASP A 146 -6.66 15.68 -2.89
CA ASP A 146 -7.98 15.11 -3.18
C ASP A 146 -7.97 13.56 -3.30
N ASP A 147 -6.79 12.93 -3.29
CA ASP A 147 -6.64 11.49 -3.18
C ASP A 147 -6.93 10.94 -1.77
N GLU A 148 -7.19 11.80 -0.77
CA GLU A 148 -7.46 11.36 0.62
C GLU A 148 -8.63 10.36 0.72
N MET A 149 -9.58 10.40 -0.22
CA MET A 149 -10.71 9.48 -0.29
C MET A 149 -10.50 8.31 -1.26
N ASN A 150 -9.38 8.27 -1.96
CA ASN A 150 -9.08 7.25 -2.93
C ASN A 150 -8.61 5.95 -2.23
N PRO A 151 -9.35 4.83 -2.34
CA PRO A 151 -8.98 3.57 -1.69
C PRO A 151 -7.68 2.95 -2.23
N LEU A 152 -7.19 3.41 -3.37
CA LEU A 152 -5.89 3.00 -3.91
C LEU A 152 -4.71 3.75 -3.26
N MET A 153 -4.99 4.83 -2.53
CA MET A 153 -3.98 5.69 -1.90
C MET A 153 -4.25 5.87 -0.39
N PRO A 154 -4.40 4.75 0.36
CA PRO A 154 -4.60 4.83 1.80
C PRO A 154 -3.31 5.31 2.47
N LYS A 155 -3.45 6.06 3.57
CA LYS A 155 -2.33 6.43 4.44
C LYS A 155 -1.51 5.19 4.81
N PHE A 156 -0.22 5.38 5.05
CA PHE A 156 0.71 4.32 5.47
C PHE A 156 1.51 4.75 6.70
N SER A 157 1.68 3.86 7.66
CA SER A 157 2.41 4.16 8.90
C SER A 157 2.90 2.87 9.57
N ALA A 158 3.50 3.00 10.75
CA ALA A 158 3.78 1.84 11.59
C ALA A 158 2.49 1.11 12.04
N TYR A 159 1.34 1.80 12.03
CA TYR A 159 0.02 1.29 12.43
C TYR A 159 -0.77 0.67 11.26
N ASN A 160 -0.11 0.20 10.21
CA ASN A 160 -0.80 -0.49 9.12
C ASN A 160 -1.58 -1.69 9.65
N ILE A 161 -2.85 -1.79 9.24
CA ILE A 161 -3.75 -2.89 9.61
C ILE A 161 -4.98 -2.92 8.66
N ASP A 162 -5.48 -4.10 8.32
CA ASP A 162 -6.69 -4.28 7.51
C ASP A 162 -6.64 -3.48 6.19
N GLU A 163 -5.52 -3.53 5.46
CA GLU A 163 -5.26 -2.77 4.22
C GLU A 163 -5.36 -1.24 4.39
N ASN A 164 -5.48 -0.73 5.62
CA ASN A 164 -5.77 0.67 5.96
C ASN A 164 -7.09 1.19 5.36
N LEU A 165 -8.06 0.28 5.16
CA LEU A 165 -9.35 0.57 4.54
C LEU A 165 -10.52 0.18 5.46
N LEU A 166 -11.57 1.00 5.42
CA LEU A 166 -12.89 0.69 5.96
C LEU A 166 -13.80 0.19 4.84
N ASN A 167 -14.76 -0.66 5.16
CA ASN A 167 -15.86 -1.00 4.28
C ASN A 167 -17.12 -0.25 4.72
N ILE A 168 -17.68 0.58 3.85
CA ILE A 168 -18.92 1.30 4.05
C ILE A 168 -20.01 0.52 3.33
N GLU A 169 -20.85 -0.19 4.09
CA GLU A 169 -21.98 -0.90 3.55
C GLU A 169 -23.20 0.02 3.56
N ILE A 170 -23.81 0.20 2.39
CA ILE A 170 -25.01 1.00 2.20
C ILE A 170 -26.12 0.06 1.73
N THR A 171 -27.18 -0.03 2.54
CA THR A 171 -28.31 -0.93 2.28
C THR A 171 -29.55 -0.11 1.96
N PRO A 172 -30.18 -0.30 0.78
CA PRO A 172 -31.42 0.38 0.42
C PRO A 172 -32.52 0.14 1.45
N SER A 173 -33.42 1.10 1.58
CA SER A 173 -34.64 1.01 2.38
C SER A 173 -35.90 1.01 1.49
N MET A 174 -36.97 1.61 1.92
CA MET A 174 -38.17 1.81 1.09
C MET A 174 -37.95 2.91 0.04
N GLN A 175 -38.71 2.82 -1.05
CA GLN A 175 -38.71 3.84 -2.13
C GLN A 175 -38.79 5.27 -1.55
N ASN A 176 -37.93 6.16 -2.06
CA ASN A 176 -37.80 7.56 -1.65
C ASN A 176 -37.38 7.79 -0.19
N MET A 177 -36.89 6.75 0.49
CA MET A 177 -36.38 6.86 1.87
C MET A 177 -34.85 6.75 1.88
N PRO A 178 -34.17 7.35 2.88
CA PRO A 178 -32.73 7.21 3.00
C PRO A 178 -32.33 5.77 3.32
N PRO A 179 -31.23 5.25 2.74
CA PRO A 179 -30.68 3.94 3.06
C PRO A 179 -30.01 3.92 4.45
N SER A 180 -29.72 2.73 4.96
CA SER A 180 -28.81 2.58 6.11
C SER A 180 -27.35 2.61 5.65
N ILE A 181 -26.47 3.23 6.45
CA ILE A 181 -25.03 3.26 6.26
C ILE A 181 -24.34 2.64 7.45
N VAL A 182 -23.53 1.62 7.24
CA VAL A 182 -22.80 0.89 8.29
C VAL A 182 -21.30 0.83 7.95
N VAL A 183 -20.47 1.20 8.93
CA VAL A 183 -19.00 1.12 8.82
C VAL A 183 -18.51 -0.20 9.38
N LYS A 184 -17.77 -0.97 8.59
CA LYS A 184 -17.27 -2.30 8.97
C LYS A 184 -15.75 -2.40 8.75
N PRO A 185 -14.95 -2.81 9.75
CA PRO A 185 -15.32 -2.87 11.17
C PRO A 185 -15.74 -1.50 11.70
N PHE A 186 -16.39 -1.44 12.84
CA PHE A 186 -16.85 -0.17 13.41
C PHE A 186 -15.70 0.82 13.58
N TYR A 187 -15.90 2.03 13.04
CA TYR A 187 -15.06 3.19 13.23
C TYR A 187 -15.98 4.44 13.31
N PRO A 188 -15.76 5.38 14.23
CA PRO A 188 -16.67 6.50 14.46
C PRO A 188 -16.55 7.54 13.33
N LEU A 189 -17.34 7.36 12.28
CA LEU A 189 -17.59 8.31 11.22
C LEU A 189 -19.02 8.86 11.33
N THR A 190 -19.21 10.08 10.88
CA THR A 190 -20.51 10.71 10.75
C THR A 190 -20.82 10.93 9.28
N PHE A 191 -21.97 10.44 8.82
CA PHE A 191 -22.44 10.68 7.46
C PHE A 191 -23.63 11.65 7.48
N MET A 192 -23.53 12.72 6.71
CA MET A 192 -24.67 13.48 6.27
C MET A 192 -25.32 12.68 5.13
N ASN A 193 -26.29 11.82 5.48
CA ASN A 193 -26.90 10.89 4.56
C ASN A 193 -27.98 11.59 3.72
N LEU A 194 -27.58 11.97 2.50
CA LEU A 194 -28.43 12.59 1.48
C LEU A 194 -28.69 11.62 0.31
N ILE A 195 -28.49 10.32 0.53
CA ILE A 195 -28.78 9.27 -0.46
C ILE A 195 -30.28 8.95 -0.40
N THR A 196 -30.89 8.72 -1.55
CA THR A 196 -32.29 8.29 -1.69
C THR A 196 -32.33 6.87 -2.26
N THR A 197 -33.18 6.01 -1.70
CA THR A 197 -33.47 4.70 -2.27
C THR A 197 -34.41 4.86 -3.45
N ASP A 198 -33.98 4.38 -4.63
CA ASP A 198 -34.82 4.28 -5.83
C ASP A 198 -34.72 2.87 -6.43
N ILE A 199 -35.76 2.06 -6.18
CA ILE A 199 -35.85 0.67 -6.65
C ILE A 199 -36.06 0.52 -8.15
N THR A 200 -36.27 1.61 -8.88
CA THR A 200 -36.48 1.60 -10.35
C THR A 200 -35.17 1.72 -11.11
N LEU A 201 -34.08 2.10 -10.47
CA LEU A 201 -32.79 2.26 -11.12
C LEU A 201 -32.16 0.91 -11.50
N SER A 202 -31.39 0.91 -12.58
CA SER A 202 -30.63 -0.26 -13.03
C SER A 202 -29.29 -0.43 -12.30
N LYS A 203 -28.71 0.66 -11.76
CA LYS A 203 -27.45 0.72 -11.03
C LYS A 203 -27.46 1.81 -9.98
N ASN A 204 -26.62 1.65 -8.96
CA ASN A 204 -26.37 2.70 -7.98
C ASN A 204 -25.58 3.86 -8.60
N ASP A 205 -25.83 5.07 -8.07
CA ASP A 205 -25.06 6.28 -8.33
C ASP A 205 -24.79 6.97 -6.98
N ILE A 206 -23.71 6.61 -6.31
CA ILE A 206 -23.38 7.04 -4.97
C ILE A 206 -22.02 7.74 -4.97
N SER A 207 -21.97 8.88 -4.26
CA SER A 207 -20.75 9.61 -3.97
C SER A 207 -20.61 9.82 -2.47
N ILE A 208 -19.43 9.53 -1.91
CA ILE A 208 -19.06 9.89 -0.53
C ILE A 208 -17.87 10.84 -0.64
N VAL A 209 -18.01 12.04 -0.07
CA VAL A 209 -16.97 13.06 -0.05
C VAL A 209 -16.76 13.61 1.35
N LYS A 210 -15.55 14.02 1.68
CA LYS A 210 -15.26 14.66 2.97
C LYS A 210 -15.96 15.99 3.06
N ASN A 211 -16.66 16.23 4.17
CA ASN A 211 -17.28 17.54 4.41
C ASN A 211 -16.25 18.48 5.05
N LEU A 212 -15.76 19.45 4.26
CA LEU A 212 -14.72 20.39 4.68
C LEU A 212 -15.20 21.46 5.66
N ASN A 213 -16.52 21.60 5.86
CA ASN A 213 -17.10 22.59 6.77
C ASN A 213 -17.24 22.09 8.21
N PHE A 214 -16.99 20.82 8.46
CA PHE A 214 -17.15 20.18 9.77
C PHE A 214 -15.84 19.50 10.24
N ALA A 215 -15.93 18.84 11.38
CA ALA A 215 -14.80 18.10 11.94
C ALA A 215 -14.30 16.97 11.03
N GLN A 216 -13.07 16.50 11.26
CA GLN A 216 -12.34 15.57 10.39
C GLN A 216 -13.02 14.25 10.00
N ASN A 217 -14.07 13.82 10.72
CA ASN A 217 -14.74 12.54 10.51
C ASN A 217 -16.17 12.67 9.98
N VAL A 218 -16.49 13.80 9.32
CA VAL A 218 -17.82 14.06 8.74
C VAL A 218 -17.75 13.96 7.22
N TYR A 219 -18.67 13.21 6.64
CA TYR A 219 -18.72 12.93 5.20
C TYR A 219 -20.13 13.16 4.66
N ASP A 220 -20.23 13.74 3.48
CA ASP A 220 -21.46 13.82 2.72
C ASP A 220 -21.61 12.56 1.89
N ALA A 221 -22.70 11.82 2.06
CA ALA A 221 -23.08 10.69 1.24
C ALA A 221 -24.30 11.08 0.39
N LYS A 222 -24.16 11.12 -0.93
CA LYS A 222 -25.17 11.66 -1.87
C LYS A 222 -25.43 10.68 -3.01
N GLY A 223 -26.61 10.82 -3.64
CA GLY A 223 -26.98 10.09 -4.83
C GLY A 223 -28.16 9.15 -4.63
N GLU A 224 -28.20 8.09 -5.41
CA GLU A 224 -29.34 7.17 -5.45
C GLU A 224 -28.86 5.72 -5.37
N ILE A 225 -29.59 4.89 -4.64
CA ILE A 225 -29.27 3.47 -4.42
C ILE A 225 -30.47 2.57 -4.72
N THR A 226 -30.22 1.48 -5.42
CA THR A 226 -31.23 0.44 -5.71
C THR A 226 -30.88 -0.93 -5.10
N LYS A 227 -29.59 -1.23 -4.90
CA LYS A 227 -29.09 -2.49 -4.34
C LYS A 227 -27.95 -2.22 -3.36
N ILE A 228 -27.67 -3.18 -2.47
CA ILE A 228 -26.57 -3.08 -1.50
C ILE A 228 -25.27 -2.67 -2.22
N GLU A 229 -24.60 -1.67 -1.67
CA GLU A 229 -23.29 -1.19 -2.13
C GLU A 229 -22.25 -1.33 -1.01
N ASN A 230 -21.04 -1.71 -1.38
CA ASN A 230 -19.90 -1.76 -0.49
C ASN A 230 -18.79 -0.87 -1.04
N ILE A 231 -18.50 0.23 -0.35
CA ILE A 231 -17.50 1.21 -0.75
C ILE A 231 -16.30 1.08 0.18
N LYS A 232 -15.12 0.86 -0.37
CA LYS A 232 -13.87 0.94 0.39
C LYS A 232 -13.46 2.40 0.56
N MET A 233 -13.08 2.78 1.77
CA MET A 233 -12.66 4.12 2.13
C MET A 233 -11.40 4.09 2.98
N PRO A 234 -10.38 4.94 2.70
CA PRO A 234 -9.19 5.04 3.53
C PRO A 234 -9.51 5.38 4.99
N ILE A 235 -8.80 4.77 5.92
CA ILE A 235 -8.91 5.06 7.34
C ILE A 235 -8.35 6.46 7.61
N PRO A 236 -9.13 7.40 8.17
CA PRO A 236 -8.67 8.78 8.36
C PRO A 236 -7.53 8.92 9.38
N ASN A 237 -7.52 8.08 10.42
CA ASN A 237 -6.50 8.07 11.47
C ASN A 237 -6.15 6.62 11.84
N LEU A 238 -5.02 6.16 11.33
CA LEU A 238 -4.55 4.78 11.48
C LEU A 238 -4.27 4.42 12.93
N GLN A 239 -3.65 5.30 13.70
CA GLN A 239 -3.36 5.06 15.12
C GLN A 239 -4.63 4.87 15.93
N ARG A 240 -5.66 5.71 15.71
CA ARG A 240 -6.96 5.58 16.40
C ARG A 240 -7.66 4.28 16.01
N TYR A 241 -7.66 3.94 14.73
CA TYR A 241 -8.26 2.69 14.26
C TYR A 241 -7.56 1.48 14.85
N PHE A 242 -6.23 1.44 14.80
CA PHE A 242 -5.43 0.36 15.37
C PHE A 242 -5.75 0.14 16.87
N LYS A 243 -5.82 1.23 17.64
CA LYS A 243 -6.16 1.18 19.07
C LYS A 243 -7.58 0.65 19.32
N LEU A 244 -8.56 1.03 18.50
CA LEU A 244 -9.90 0.46 18.56
C LEU A 244 -9.92 -1.05 18.25
N ARG A 245 -9.18 -1.49 17.23
CA ARG A 245 -9.05 -2.93 16.96
C ARG A 245 -8.37 -3.68 18.08
N LEU A 246 -7.38 -3.07 18.72
CA LEU A 246 -6.71 -3.66 19.88
C LEU A 246 -7.67 -3.77 21.08
N ASP A 247 -8.50 -2.73 21.35
CA ASP A 247 -9.57 -2.78 22.35
C ASP A 247 -10.54 -3.93 22.11
N ASP A 248 -11.04 -4.06 20.87
CA ASP A 248 -11.95 -5.14 20.50
C ASP A 248 -11.37 -6.52 20.80
N VAL A 249 -10.09 -6.71 20.45
CA VAL A 249 -9.42 -7.99 20.61
C VAL A 249 -9.13 -8.29 22.10
N ILE A 250 -8.70 -7.30 22.86
CA ILE A 250 -8.44 -7.42 24.30
C ILE A 250 -9.72 -7.79 25.05
N ASN A 251 -10.82 -7.10 24.77
CA ASN A 251 -12.14 -7.37 25.33
C ASN A 251 -12.63 -8.80 24.97
N ALA A 252 -12.47 -9.20 23.69
CA ALA A 252 -12.85 -10.53 23.22
C ALA A 252 -12.04 -11.64 23.89
N GLN A 253 -10.78 -11.40 24.24
CA GLN A 253 -9.93 -12.34 24.99
C GLN A 253 -10.14 -12.29 26.52
N LYS A 254 -10.96 -11.35 27.02
CA LYS A 254 -11.19 -11.12 28.45
C LYS A 254 -9.88 -10.79 29.21
N ILE A 255 -9.01 -10.03 28.56
CA ILE A 255 -7.83 -9.44 29.21
C ILE A 255 -8.33 -8.19 29.93
N ASP A 256 -8.10 -8.11 31.24
CA ASP A 256 -8.55 -6.96 32.06
C ASP A 256 -7.58 -5.78 31.88
N TYR A 257 -7.93 -4.91 30.94
CA TYR A 257 -7.14 -3.71 30.64
C TYR A 257 -8.01 -2.60 30.05
N ASN A 258 -7.98 -1.40 30.63
CA ASN A 258 -8.79 -0.24 30.22
C ASN A 258 -8.05 1.12 30.30
N LYS A 259 -6.70 1.09 30.36
CA LYS A 259 -5.89 2.31 30.59
C LYS A 259 -5.43 3.02 29.32
N GLY A 260 -5.84 2.51 28.13
CA GLY A 260 -5.36 2.99 26.84
C GLY A 260 -3.95 2.51 26.48
N TYR A 261 -3.46 2.92 25.31
CA TYR A 261 -2.23 2.39 24.70
C TYR A 261 -1.26 3.53 24.42
N PRO A 262 -0.45 3.97 25.43
CA PRO A 262 0.58 4.98 25.20
C PRO A 262 1.70 4.43 24.30
N ASN A 263 2.34 5.32 23.54
CA ASN A 263 3.50 4.96 22.75
C ASN A 263 4.74 4.93 23.64
N ALA A 264 5.53 3.86 23.53
CA ALA A 264 6.82 3.76 24.19
C ALA A 264 7.75 2.83 23.41
N ILE A 265 9.03 3.18 23.35
CA ILE A 265 10.06 2.34 22.74
C ILE A 265 10.25 1.08 23.57
N LEU A 266 10.36 -0.07 22.93
CA LEU A 266 10.63 -1.35 23.58
C LEU A 266 11.95 -1.30 24.37
N PRO A 267 11.94 -1.60 25.67
CA PRO A 267 13.18 -1.69 26.44
C PRO A 267 14.13 -2.75 25.92
N THR A 268 15.43 -2.56 26.16
CA THR A 268 16.47 -3.53 25.73
C THR A 268 16.76 -4.61 26.77
N LYS A 269 16.27 -4.46 28.03
CA LYS A 269 16.52 -5.37 29.14
C LYS A 269 15.23 -5.80 29.83
N ASN A 270 15.24 -6.96 30.46
CA ASN A 270 14.10 -7.51 31.20
C ASN A 270 12.82 -7.61 30.41
N ILE A 271 12.94 -8.02 29.15
CA ILE A 271 11.86 -8.13 28.19
C ILE A 271 11.88 -9.53 27.54
N TYR A 272 10.74 -10.17 27.39
CA TYR A 272 10.59 -11.52 26.88
C TYR A 272 9.59 -11.54 25.75
N LEU A 273 9.92 -12.20 24.63
CA LEU A 273 9.01 -12.37 23.51
C LEU A 273 7.85 -13.29 23.91
N VAL A 274 6.63 -12.81 23.79
CA VAL A 274 5.42 -13.59 24.01
C VAL A 274 5.03 -14.32 22.72
N THR A 275 4.91 -13.57 21.61
CA THR A 275 4.55 -14.10 20.30
C THR A 275 4.89 -13.09 19.21
N SER A 276 4.85 -13.52 17.96
CA SER A 276 4.99 -12.65 16.78
C SER A 276 4.09 -13.13 15.65
N VAL A 277 3.72 -12.19 14.79
CA VAL A 277 3.11 -12.43 13.47
C VAL A 277 4.03 -11.78 12.45
N ALA A 278 4.22 -12.45 11.31
CA ALA A 278 5.08 -11.95 10.24
C ALA A 278 4.51 -12.29 8.87
N HIS A 279 4.68 -11.37 7.92
CA HIS A 279 4.43 -11.55 6.49
C HIS A 279 5.75 -11.40 5.72
N LYS A 280 5.83 -11.93 4.51
CA LYS A 280 7.11 -12.10 3.82
C LYS A 280 7.28 -11.12 2.65
N MET A 281 8.55 -10.82 2.32
CA MET A 281 8.91 -9.99 1.18
C MET A 281 8.33 -10.49 -0.16
N PRO A 282 8.28 -11.78 -0.49
CA PRO A 282 7.65 -12.25 -1.73
C PRO A 282 6.18 -11.81 -1.88
N ASP A 283 5.40 -11.83 -0.78
CA ASP A 283 4.00 -11.38 -0.79
C ASP A 283 3.92 -9.87 -1.10
N ALA A 284 4.85 -9.08 -0.55
CA ALA A 284 4.95 -7.66 -0.84
C ALA A 284 5.30 -7.41 -2.32
N MET A 285 6.28 -8.13 -2.86
CA MET A 285 6.67 -8.01 -4.27
C MET A 285 5.51 -8.39 -5.21
N GLU A 286 4.79 -9.45 -4.90
CA GLU A 286 3.60 -9.85 -5.66
C GLU A 286 2.53 -8.75 -5.64
N SER A 287 2.21 -8.22 -4.46
CA SER A 287 1.23 -7.15 -4.28
C SER A 287 1.64 -5.86 -5.02
N ILE A 288 2.89 -5.43 -4.90
CA ILE A 288 3.39 -4.23 -5.57
C ILE A 288 3.36 -4.39 -7.10
N LEU A 289 3.91 -5.51 -7.61
CA LEU A 289 4.20 -5.65 -9.03
C LEU A 289 3.01 -6.18 -9.85
N LYS A 290 2.09 -6.96 -9.26
CA LYS A 290 0.92 -7.50 -9.96
C LYS A 290 -0.34 -6.65 -9.77
N THR A 291 -0.56 -6.09 -8.57
CA THR A 291 -1.76 -5.31 -8.27
C THR A 291 -1.50 -3.82 -8.13
N SER A 292 -0.22 -3.39 -8.26
CA SER A 292 0.19 -1.99 -8.15
C SER A 292 -0.18 -1.34 -6.81
N ASN A 293 -0.10 -2.08 -5.71
CA ASN A 293 -0.50 -1.66 -4.38
C ASN A 293 0.40 -0.54 -3.85
N ASN A 294 -0.18 0.66 -3.66
CA ASN A 294 0.55 1.84 -3.20
C ASN A 294 0.92 1.75 -1.72
N LEU A 295 0.00 1.25 -0.86
CA LEU A 295 0.27 1.07 0.57
C LEU A 295 1.52 0.20 0.79
N VAL A 296 1.58 -0.94 0.09
CA VAL A 296 2.72 -1.87 0.22
C VAL A 296 3.99 -1.24 -0.33
N ALA A 297 3.92 -0.53 -1.46
CA ALA A 297 5.07 0.12 -2.07
C ALA A 297 5.67 1.19 -1.16
N GLU A 298 4.87 2.09 -0.59
CA GLU A 298 5.33 3.14 0.31
C GLU A 298 5.87 2.56 1.63
N THR A 299 5.21 1.55 2.16
CA THR A 299 5.67 0.87 3.38
C THR A 299 7.05 0.22 3.18
N VAL A 300 7.21 -0.54 2.11
CA VAL A 300 8.48 -1.19 1.75
C VAL A 300 9.57 -0.16 1.46
N PHE A 301 9.23 0.94 0.79
CA PHE A 301 10.13 2.06 0.52
C PHE A 301 10.67 2.66 1.82
N LYS A 302 9.79 2.97 2.80
CA LYS A 302 10.20 3.51 4.12
C LYS A 302 11.02 2.51 4.93
N LEU A 303 10.68 1.22 4.89
CA LEU A 303 11.45 0.18 5.58
C LEU A 303 12.85 0.02 4.99
N ALA A 304 12.98 0.06 3.68
CA ALA A 304 14.29 0.02 3.01
C ALA A 304 15.13 1.26 3.35
N GLY A 305 14.52 2.45 3.38
CA GLY A 305 15.16 3.67 3.83
C GLY A 305 15.63 3.60 5.28
N ALA A 306 14.80 3.05 6.18
CA ALA A 306 15.15 2.82 7.59
C ALA A 306 16.38 1.92 7.73
N LYS A 307 16.38 0.81 7.00
CA LYS A 307 17.49 -0.16 7.03
C LYS A 307 18.77 0.43 6.47
N TRP A 308 18.69 1.19 5.38
CA TRP A 308 19.85 1.81 4.73
C TRP A 308 20.49 2.90 5.60
N ALA A 309 19.68 3.74 6.23
CA ALA A 309 20.16 4.84 7.07
C ALA A 309 20.47 4.43 8.51
N GLU A 310 20.07 3.23 8.95
CA GLU A 310 20.09 2.77 10.34
C GLU A 310 19.33 3.71 11.31
N GLU A 311 18.26 4.34 10.78
CA GLU A 311 17.42 5.31 11.48
C GLU A 311 15.93 4.97 11.30
N LYS A 312 15.04 5.82 11.85
CA LYS A 312 13.60 5.72 11.57
C LYS A 312 13.33 5.86 10.07
N GLY A 313 12.44 5.04 9.55
CA GLY A 313 11.99 5.16 8.17
C GLY A 313 11.30 6.49 7.92
N SER A 314 11.84 7.24 6.97
CA SER A 314 11.35 8.54 6.50
C SER A 314 11.42 8.59 4.98
N ILE A 315 10.66 9.48 4.36
CA ILE A 315 10.76 9.70 2.91
C ILE A 315 12.18 10.13 2.53
N SER A 316 12.80 11.01 3.33
CA SER A 316 14.18 11.49 3.08
C SER A 316 15.20 10.34 3.04
N ASN A 317 15.19 9.43 4.04
CA ASN A 317 16.09 8.29 4.08
C ASN A 317 15.83 7.33 2.90
N SER A 318 14.57 7.16 2.53
CA SER A 318 14.17 6.31 1.42
C SER A 318 14.60 6.85 0.07
N LEU A 319 14.49 8.16 -0.14
CA LEU A 319 14.99 8.85 -1.33
C LEU A 319 16.54 8.75 -1.43
N GLY A 320 17.24 8.90 -0.30
CA GLY A 320 18.69 8.70 -0.22
C GLY A 320 19.09 7.28 -0.64
N MET A 321 18.42 6.27 -0.08
CA MET A 321 18.60 4.86 -0.44
C MET A 321 18.36 4.60 -1.91
N LEU A 322 17.25 5.12 -2.46
CA LEU A 322 16.88 4.90 -3.85
C LEU A 322 17.87 5.56 -4.83
N LYS A 323 18.31 6.79 -4.56
CA LYS A 323 19.34 7.48 -5.35
C LYS A 323 20.67 6.72 -5.31
N PHE A 324 21.07 6.25 -4.11
CA PHE A 324 22.27 5.41 -3.96
C PHE A 324 22.17 4.15 -4.81
N TYR A 325 21.04 3.45 -4.75
CA TYR A 325 20.79 2.24 -5.55
C TYR A 325 20.86 2.51 -7.06
N ILE A 326 20.16 3.55 -7.56
CA ILE A 326 20.16 3.92 -8.98
C ILE A 326 21.58 4.26 -9.44
N SER A 327 22.34 5.02 -8.65
CA SER A 327 23.74 5.35 -8.96
C SER A 327 24.63 4.11 -9.00
N SER A 328 24.39 3.10 -8.17
CA SER A 328 25.13 1.84 -8.18
C SER A 328 24.95 1.04 -9.49
N LEU A 329 23.87 1.31 -10.21
CA LEU A 329 23.59 0.75 -11.54
C LEU A 329 24.21 1.55 -12.69
N ASN A 330 25.06 2.56 -12.38
CA ASN A 330 25.63 3.50 -13.34
C ASN A 330 24.58 4.31 -14.12
N ILE A 331 23.41 4.58 -13.51
CA ILE A 331 22.37 5.43 -14.05
C ILE A 331 22.53 6.83 -13.45
N PRO A 332 22.69 7.89 -14.26
CA PRO A 332 22.76 9.27 -13.78
C PRO A 332 21.48 9.65 -13.02
N THR A 333 21.63 10.32 -11.88
CA THR A 333 20.50 10.73 -11.03
C THR A 333 20.20 12.23 -11.05
N ASP A 334 21.03 13.03 -11.75
CA ASP A 334 20.92 14.50 -11.75
C ASP A 334 19.60 14.99 -12.36
N ASP A 335 19.10 14.27 -13.37
CA ASP A 335 17.82 14.58 -14.05
C ASP A 335 16.63 13.75 -13.51
N VAL A 336 16.83 12.97 -12.43
CA VAL A 336 15.78 12.11 -11.86
C VAL A 336 15.19 12.77 -10.62
N LYS A 337 13.91 13.13 -10.69
CA LYS A 337 13.14 13.65 -9.54
C LYS A 337 12.18 12.55 -9.06
N ILE A 338 12.46 12.02 -7.87
CA ILE A 338 11.63 11.04 -7.18
C ILE A 338 11.15 11.70 -5.88
N VAL A 339 9.89 11.52 -5.52
CA VAL A 339 9.27 12.15 -4.34
C VAL A 339 8.59 11.13 -3.41
N ASP A 340 8.29 9.92 -3.92
CA ASP A 340 7.69 8.83 -3.15
C ASP A 340 8.14 7.47 -3.70
N GLY A 341 7.60 6.39 -3.16
CA GLY A 341 7.93 5.01 -3.56
C GLY A 341 6.97 4.39 -4.59
N SER A 342 5.83 5.02 -4.85
CA SER A 342 4.74 4.45 -5.67
C SER A 342 4.58 5.10 -7.05
N GLY A 343 5.04 6.33 -7.23
CA GLY A 343 5.07 7.08 -8.48
C GLY A 343 3.81 7.85 -8.81
#